data_6f2359aef0c7cc890d21530611cdf790
#
_entry.id   6f2359aef0c7cc890d21530611cdf790
#
_cell.length_a   1.000
_cell.length_b   1.000
_cell.length_c   1.000
_cell.angle_alpha   90.00
_cell.angle_beta   90.00
_cell.angle_gamma   90.00
#
_symmetry.space_group_name_H-M   'P 1'
#
loop_
_entity.id
_entity.type
_entity.pdbx_description
1 polymer ?
#
loop_
_entity_poly.entity_id
_entity_poly.type
_entity_poly.pdbx_seq_one_letter_code
_entity_poly.pdbx_strand_id
1 'polypeptide(L)'
;ADLRLSMPHCEWLLHQGSTGIHGQIWKQARSWMEWEEKQNKRMMEIYIFRCLNSEFFGDKAENQVISYINKQFNTKEDWLINAEEAVEYGFCDGIYGEEGYECIQNIATTIDL
;
A
#
# COMPACT_ATOMS: atom_id res chain seq x y z
N ALA A 1 6.23 -9.12 5.53
CA ALA A 1 5.39 -10.17 6.11
C ALA A 1 5.11 -11.25 5.07
N ASP A 2 5.06 -12.50 5.49
CA ASP A 2 4.77 -13.64 4.62
C ASP A 2 3.28 -13.73 4.30
N LEU A 3 2.44 -13.26 5.20
CA LEU A 3 0.99 -13.23 5.03
C LEU A 3 0.44 -11.96 5.65
N ARG A 4 -0.43 -11.27 4.89
CA ARG A 4 -1.08 -10.05 5.35
C ARG A 4 -2.58 -10.22 5.17
N LEU A 5 -3.31 -10.02 6.27
CA LEU A 5 -4.76 -10.16 6.29
C LEU A 5 -5.41 -8.85 6.70
N SER A 6 -6.51 -8.52 6.07
CA SER A 6 -7.38 -7.43 6.51
C SER A 6 -8.46 -7.98 7.43
N MET A 7 -8.86 -7.21 8.42
CA MET A 7 -10.09 -7.52 9.14
C MET A 7 -11.29 -7.20 8.25
N PRO A 8 -12.41 -7.91 8.43
CA PRO A 8 -13.62 -7.59 7.66
C PRO A 8 -14.12 -6.19 8.00
N HIS A 9 -14.71 -5.51 7.03
CA HIS A 9 -15.25 -4.16 7.16
C HIS A 9 -14.22 -3.08 7.49
N CYS A 10 -12.92 -3.38 7.28
CA CYS A 10 -11.86 -2.38 7.43
C CYS A 10 -11.81 -1.44 6.24
N GLU A 11 -11.46 -0.20 6.56
CA GLU A 11 -11.09 0.80 5.56
C GLU A 11 -9.57 0.92 5.50
N TRP A 12 -9.04 0.95 4.29
CA TRP A 12 -7.61 1.10 4.04
C TRP A 12 -7.36 2.50 3.52
N LEU A 13 -6.42 3.19 4.16
CA LEU A 13 -5.99 4.52 3.71
C LEU A 13 -4.57 4.44 3.17
N LEU A 14 -4.41 4.82 1.91
CA LEU A 14 -3.11 4.95 1.28
C LEU A 14 -2.88 6.43 0.99
N HIS A 15 -1.80 6.98 1.51
CA HIS A 15 -1.48 8.38 1.28
C HIS A 15 0.03 8.56 1.27
N GLN A 16 0.46 9.65 0.65
CA GLN A 16 1.86 10.05 0.68
C GLN A 16 2.18 10.66 2.03
N GLY A 17 3.44 10.51 2.47
CA GLY A 17 3.88 11.12 3.70
C GLY A 17 3.83 12.65 3.61
N SER A 18 3.69 13.28 4.75
CA SER A 18 3.74 14.74 4.85
C SER A 18 4.73 15.15 5.94
N THR A 19 5.28 16.34 5.80
CA THR A 19 6.20 16.89 6.79
C THR A 19 5.94 18.37 6.99
N GLY A 20 6.06 18.82 8.25
CA GLY A 20 5.98 20.24 8.57
C GLY A 20 7.37 20.86 8.58
N ILE A 21 7.55 21.93 7.82
CA ILE A 21 8.83 22.64 7.75
C ILE A 21 8.59 24.07 8.20
N HIS A 22 8.92 24.34 9.47
CA HIS A 22 8.71 25.65 10.06
C HIS A 22 9.97 26.08 10.84
N GLY A 23 10.34 27.33 10.70
CA GLY A 23 11.42 27.92 11.47
C GLY A 23 12.82 27.46 11.10
N GLN A 24 12.97 26.67 10.06
CA GLN A 24 14.28 26.23 9.58
C GLN A 24 14.87 27.25 8.60
N ILE A 25 16.20 27.29 8.55
CA ILE A 25 16.89 27.99 7.48
C ILE A 25 16.71 27.16 6.18
N TRP A 26 16.80 27.85 5.05
CA TRP A 26 16.49 27.24 3.74
C TRP A 26 17.28 25.95 3.44
N LYS A 27 18.52 25.85 3.90
CA LYS A 27 19.35 24.64 3.70
C LYS A 27 18.79 23.45 4.48
N GLN A 28 18.33 23.68 5.71
CA GLN A 28 17.67 22.62 6.52
C GLN A 28 16.35 22.20 5.88
N ALA A 29 15.56 23.17 5.46
CA ALA A 29 14.30 22.89 4.77
C ALA A 29 14.51 22.04 3.52
N ARG A 30 15.55 22.37 2.73
CA ARG A 30 15.92 21.62 1.54
C ARG A 30 16.29 20.19 1.87
N SER A 31 17.08 19.97 2.91
CA SER A 31 17.48 18.62 3.34
C SER A 31 16.27 17.78 3.74
N TRP A 32 15.33 18.36 4.48
CA TRP A 32 14.11 17.67 4.88
C TRP A 32 13.22 17.35 3.68
N MET A 33 13.11 18.25 2.71
CA MET A 33 12.36 18.01 1.48
C MET A 33 12.96 16.86 0.67
N GLU A 34 14.27 16.82 0.53
CA GLU A 34 14.98 15.74 -0.17
C GLU A 34 14.76 14.40 0.53
N TRP A 35 14.81 14.40 1.85
CA TRP A 35 14.54 13.19 2.66
C TRP A 35 13.10 12.70 2.46
N GLU A 36 12.13 13.61 2.51
CA GLU A 36 10.72 13.29 2.32
C GLU A 36 10.48 12.71 0.92
N GLU A 37 11.09 13.26 -0.09
CA GLU A 37 11.00 12.76 -1.46
C GLU A 37 11.52 11.32 -1.56
N LYS A 38 12.64 11.02 -0.90
CA LYS A 38 13.18 9.67 -0.86
C LYS A 38 12.24 8.69 -0.14
N GLN A 39 11.61 9.11 0.96
CA GLN A 39 10.68 8.26 1.70
C GLN A 39 9.43 7.98 0.86
N ASN A 40 8.89 8.98 0.19
CA ASN A 40 7.74 8.79 -0.70
C ASN A 40 8.07 7.87 -1.87
N LYS A 41 9.24 7.99 -2.45
CA LYS A 41 9.70 7.11 -3.52
C LYS A 41 9.79 5.66 -3.04
N ARG A 42 10.35 5.44 -1.87
CA ARG A 42 10.47 4.10 -1.28
C ARG A 42 9.09 3.50 -1.00
N MET A 43 8.17 4.29 -0.48
CA MET A 43 6.79 3.87 -0.24
C MET A 43 6.12 3.45 -1.56
N MET A 44 6.29 4.24 -2.61
CA MET A 44 5.73 3.93 -3.94
C MET A 44 6.30 2.63 -4.50
N GLU A 45 7.58 2.39 -4.32
CA GLU A 45 8.21 1.14 -4.75
C GLU A 45 7.59 -0.07 -4.07
N ILE A 46 7.29 0.03 -2.77
CA ILE A 46 6.62 -1.02 -2.00
C ILE A 46 5.20 -1.25 -2.55
N TYR A 47 4.45 -0.19 -2.78
CA TYR A 47 3.08 -0.30 -3.30
C TYR A 47 3.08 -0.95 -4.70
N ILE A 48 3.97 -0.51 -5.57
CA ILE A 48 4.09 -1.06 -6.93
C ILE A 48 4.41 -2.55 -6.87
N PHE A 49 5.40 -2.93 -6.05
CA PHE A 49 5.79 -4.33 -5.89
C PHE A 49 4.59 -5.19 -5.43
N ARG A 50 3.76 -4.67 -4.51
CA ARG A 50 2.61 -5.41 -4.01
C ARG A 50 1.47 -5.51 -5.02
N CYS A 51 1.31 -4.50 -5.86
CA CYS A 51 0.25 -4.47 -6.87
C CYS A 51 0.55 -5.31 -8.11
N LEU A 52 1.83 -5.55 -8.40
CA LEU A 52 2.22 -6.38 -9.54
C LEU A 52 1.66 -7.79 -9.40
N ASN A 53 1.07 -8.31 -10.48
CA ASN A 53 0.47 -9.65 -10.54
C ASN A 53 -0.74 -9.83 -9.59
N SER A 54 -1.33 -8.74 -9.11
CA SER A 54 -2.56 -8.80 -8.33
C SER A 54 -3.76 -9.12 -9.22
N GLU A 55 -4.89 -9.47 -8.61
CA GLU A 55 -6.13 -9.76 -9.32
C GLU A 55 -6.56 -8.58 -10.21
N PHE A 56 -6.51 -7.37 -9.68
CA PHE A 56 -6.93 -6.17 -10.40
C PHE A 56 -5.99 -5.84 -11.57
N PHE A 57 -4.68 -5.86 -11.33
CA PHE A 57 -3.71 -5.47 -12.36
C PHE A 57 -3.36 -6.60 -13.31
N GLY A 58 -3.53 -7.86 -12.88
CA GLY A 58 -3.22 -9.02 -13.72
C GLY A 58 -1.76 -9.00 -14.15
N ASP A 59 -1.53 -9.15 -15.45
CA ASP A 59 -0.20 -9.17 -16.06
C ASP A 59 0.21 -7.80 -16.63
N LYS A 60 -0.44 -6.72 -16.22
CA LYS A 60 -0.10 -5.38 -16.69
C LYS A 60 1.36 -5.04 -16.39
N ALA A 61 1.98 -4.29 -17.28
CA ALA A 61 3.35 -3.88 -17.14
C ALA A 61 3.52 -2.91 -15.95
N GLU A 62 4.72 -2.90 -15.38
CA GLU A 62 5.03 -2.06 -14.23
C GLU A 62 4.70 -0.59 -14.45
N ASN A 63 4.99 -0.06 -15.63
CA ASN A 63 4.69 1.34 -15.94
C ASN A 63 3.19 1.66 -15.93
N GLN A 64 2.34 0.69 -16.26
CA GLN A 64 0.89 0.83 -16.19
C GLN A 64 0.40 0.85 -14.75
N VAL A 65 0.98 0.02 -13.89
CA VAL A 65 0.70 0.00 -12.45
C VAL A 65 1.11 1.33 -11.82
N ILE A 66 2.32 1.80 -12.12
CA ILE A 66 2.84 3.08 -11.64
C ILE A 66 1.89 4.22 -12.02
N SER A 67 1.47 4.27 -13.28
CA SER A 67 0.57 5.31 -13.78
C SER A 67 -0.77 5.31 -13.05
N TYR A 68 -1.32 4.12 -12.80
CA TYR A 68 -2.58 3.99 -12.09
C TYR A 68 -2.49 4.51 -10.65
N ILE A 69 -1.46 4.08 -9.92
CA ILE A 69 -1.27 4.48 -8.52
C ILE A 69 -1.02 5.98 -8.41
N ASN A 70 -0.16 6.53 -9.28
CA ASN A 70 0.10 7.95 -9.30
C ASN A 70 -1.17 8.76 -9.60
N LYS A 71 -2.01 8.27 -10.49
CA LYS A 71 -3.29 8.92 -10.79
C LYS A 71 -4.20 8.96 -9.57
N GLN A 72 -4.25 7.88 -8.79
CA GLN A 72 -5.06 7.85 -7.56
C GLN A 72 -4.57 8.90 -6.56
N PHE A 73 -3.26 8.99 -6.31
CA PHE A 73 -2.70 9.97 -5.39
C PHE A 73 -2.87 11.41 -5.88
N ASN A 74 -2.68 11.65 -7.18
CA ASN A 74 -2.82 12.99 -7.74
C ASN A 74 -4.27 13.48 -7.76
N THR A 75 -5.22 12.55 -7.84
CA THR A 75 -6.64 12.90 -7.91
C THR A 75 -7.28 13.02 -6.53
N LYS A 76 -6.89 12.15 -5.58
CA LYS A 76 -7.60 11.99 -4.32
C LYS A 76 -6.81 12.40 -3.09
N GLU A 77 -5.50 12.55 -3.19
CA GLU A 77 -4.56 12.74 -2.07
C GLU A 77 -4.64 11.59 -1.07
N ASP A 78 -5.81 11.36 -0.48
CA ASP A 78 -6.09 10.21 0.38
C ASP A 78 -6.87 9.17 -0.43
N TRP A 79 -6.24 8.04 -0.68
CA TRP A 79 -6.85 6.95 -1.42
C TRP A 79 -7.45 5.95 -0.45
N LEU A 80 -8.77 5.98 -0.33
CA LEU A 80 -9.52 5.10 0.58
C LEU A 80 -10.11 3.93 -0.20
N ILE A 81 -9.85 2.73 0.29
CA ILE A 81 -10.37 1.49 -0.29
C ILE A 81 -10.90 0.60 0.83
N ASN A 82 -11.82 -0.31 0.48
CA ASN A 82 -12.33 -1.29 1.43
C ASN A 82 -11.42 -2.54 1.49
N ALA A 83 -11.77 -3.50 2.37
CA ALA A 83 -10.97 -4.71 2.55
C ALA A 83 -10.90 -5.55 1.27
N GLU A 84 -12.00 -5.68 0.55
CA GLU A 84 -12.09 -6.45 -0.69
C GLU A 84 -11.22 -5.83 -1.78
N GLU A 85 -11.25 -4.52 -1.92
CA GLU A 85 -10.40 -3.79 -2.86
C GLU A 85 -8.91 -3.94 -2.49
N ALA A 86 -8.59 -3.95 -1.20
CA ALA A 86 -7.21 -4.15 -0.75
C ALA A 86 -6.66 -5.50 -1.21
N VAL A 87 -7.49 -6.55 -1.19
CA VAL A 87 -7.11 -7.86 -1.73
C VAL A 87 -6.95 -7.79 -3.25
N GLU A 88 -7.91 -7.21 -3.95
CA GLU A 88 -7.88 -7.11 -5.41
C GLU A 88 -6.64 -6.37 -5.91
N TYR A 89 -6.26 -5.27 -5.27
CA TYR A 89 -5.08 -4.49 -5.63
C TYR A 89 -3.77 -5.16 -5.21
N GLY A 90 -3.81 -6.14 -4.30
CA GLY A 90 -2.63 -6.86 -3.85
C GLY A 90 -2.00 -6.31 -2.58
N PHE A 91 -2.63 -5.35 -1.90
CA PHE A 91 -2.11 -4.79 -0.65
C PHE A 91 -2.19 -5.77 0.50
N CYS A 92 -3.15 -6.69 0.49
CA CYS A 92 -3.20 -7.81 1.42
C CYS A 92 -3.58 -9.10 0.69
N ASP A 93 -3.42 -10.23 1.38
CA ASP A 93 -3.58 -11.55 0.78
C ASP A 93 -4.99 -12.11 0.96
N GLY A 94 -5.71 -11.66 1.97
CA GLY A 94 -7.06 -12.14 2.25
C GLY A 94 -7.72 -11.38 3.38
N ILE A 95 -8.93 -11.80 3.72
CA ILE A 95 -9.75 -11.19 4.77
C ILE A 95 -10.00 -12.23 5.86
N TYR A 96 -9.72 -11.85 7.11
CA TYR A 96 -9.94 -12.73 8.26
C TYR A 96 -11.43 -13.12 8.36
N GLY A 97 -11.68 -14.39 8.53
CA GLY A 97 -13.03 -14.94 8.60
C GLY A 97 -13.54 -15.51 7.29
N GLU A 98 -12.89 -15.22 6.17
CA GLU A 98 -13.25 -15.78 4.86
C GLU A 98 -12.54 -17.12 4.61
N GLU A 99 -12.91 -17.78 3.50
CA GLU A 99 -12.42 -19.11 3.16
C GLU A 99 -10.88 -19.16 3.17
N GLY A 100 -10.33 -20.09 3.91
CA GLY A 100 -8.89 -20.26 4.10
C GLY A 100 -8.33 -19.49 5.30
N TYR A 101 -9.09 -18.56 5.87
CA TYR A 101 -8.63 -17.69 6.96
C TYR A 101 -9.66 -17.59 8.09
N GLU A 102 -10.43 -18.65 8.31
CA GLU A 102 -11.55 -18.65 9.27
C GLU A 102 -11.09 -18.60 10.71
N CYS A 103 -9.91 -19.14 10.99
CA CYS A 103 -9.37 -19.16 12.35
C CYS A 103 -7.83 -19.18 12.33
N ILE A 104 -7.25 -18.97 13.51
CA ILE A 104 -5.79 -18.93 13.66
C ILE A 104 -5.12 -20.22 13.18
N GLN A 105 -5.74 -21.37 13.40
CA GLN A 105 -5.20 -22.67 12.98
C GLN A 105 -5.07 -22.74 11.45
N ASN A 106 -6.09 -22.28 10.73
CA ASN A 106 -6.06 -22.26 9.27
C ASN A 106 -4.96 -21.31 8.75
N ILE A 107 -4.81 -20.16 9.40
CA ILE A 107 -3.76 -19.20 9.06
C ILE A 107 -2.37 -19.80 9.29
N ALA A 108 -2.16 -20.44 10.43
CA ALA A 108 -0.88 -21.08 10.76
C ALA A 108 -0.51 -22.15 9.72
N THR A 109 -1.50 -22.94 9.28
CA THR A 109 -1.28 -23.96 8.23
C THR A 109 -0.91 -23.30 6.90
N THR A 110 -1.57 -22.20 6.54
CA THR A 110 -1.33 -21.50 5.28
C THR A 110 0.10 -20.96 5.18
N ILE A 111 0.66 -20.43 6.26
CA ILE A 111 2.02 -19.87 6.26
C ILE A 111 3.10 -20.90 6.56
N ASP A 112 2.74 -22.17 6.69
CA ASP A 112 3.67 -23.30 6.86
C ASP A 112 4.68 -23.06 7.99
N LEU A 113 4.17 -22.80 9.18
CA LEU A 113 4.99 -22.62 10.37
C LEU A 113 5.52 -23.93 10.93
#